data_a8ea8b4fc3e720f5c9c45ac694cc1324
#
_entry.id   a8ea8b4fc3e720f5c9c45ac694cc1324
#
_cell.length_a   1.000
_cell.length_b   1.000
_cell.length_c   1.000
_cell.angle_alpha   90.00
_cell.angle_beta   90.00
_cell.angle_gamma   90.00
#
_symmetry.space_group_name_H-M   'P 1'
#
loop_
_entity.id
_entity.type
_entity.pdbx_description
1 polymer ?
#
loop_
_entity_poly.entity_id
_entity_poly.type
_entity_poly.pdbx_seq_one_letter_code
_entity_poly.pdbx_strand_id
1 'polypeptide(L)'
;EKATVASKRTLAAMINAALHDEMIRRPEIMLFGEDVAKKGGVYHVTAGLQKRFGTTRVFDTLLDETTILGLAQGAGMSGLLPIPEIQYLAYIHNALDQIRGEAASLQFFSSGQYQNPMVVRVAGLAYQKGFGGHFHNDNSIGGLRDIPGLLIATPSRGDEAVKLLRGCIATAAACGRVALFLEPIALYHERDLHEEGDGGWLSDY
;
A
#
# COMPACT_ATOMS: atom_id res chain seq x y z
N GLU A 1 13.34 19.68 28.13
CA GLU A 1 12.78 18.86 27.03
C GLU A 1 11.48 19.48 26.58
N LYS A 2 11.48 20.10 25.40
CA LYS A 2 10.23 20.58 24.79
C LYS A 2 9.47 19.36 24.33
N ALA A 3 8.33 19.08 24.95
CA ALA A 3 7.38 18.10 24.43
C ALA A 3 7.09 18.45 22.97
N THR A 4 7.45 17.57 22.06
CA THR A 4 7.14 17.74 20.64
C THR A 4 5.63 17.70 20.54
N VAL A 5 5.00 18.84 20.28
CA VAL A 5 3.56 18.90 19.99
C VAL A 5 3.34 17.97 18.80
N ALA A 6 2.60 16.90 19.00
CA ALA A 6 2.24 15.97 17.95
C ALA A 6 1.54 16.76 16.84
N SER A 7 2.20 16.94 15.71
CA SER A 7 1.61 17.67 14.60
C SER A 7 0.61 16.76 13.90
N LYS A 8 -0.64 17.17 13.86
CA LYS A 8 -1.68 16.48 13.11
C LYS A 8 -1.28 16.32 11.63
N ARG A 9 -1.54 15.17 11.05
CA ARG A 9 -1.07 14.77 9.73
C ARG A 9 -2.22 14.35 8.82
N THR A 10 -2.01 14.54 7.52
CA THR A 10 -2.90 14.02 6.46
C THR A 10 -2.81 12.49 6.36
N LEU A 11 -3.78 11.87 5.69
CA LEU A 11 -3.78 10.42 5.41
C LEU A 11 -2.46 9.96 4.77
N ALA A 12 -1.98 10.65 3.73
CA ALA A 12 -0.72 10.31 3.05
C ALA A 12 0.48 10.35 4.01
N ALA A 13 0.57 11.39 4.85
CA ALA A 13 1.65 11.52 5.82
C ALA A 13 1.59 10.48 6.93
N MET A 14 0.39 10.01 7.31
CA MET A 14 0.19 8.94 8.28
C MET A 14 0.62 7.60 7.72
N ILE A 15 0.28 7.30 6.46
CA ILE A 15 0.74 6.08 5.76
C ILE A 15 2.27 6.09 5.65
N ASN A 16 2.88 7.22 5.25
CA ASN A 16 4.33 7.36 5.18
C ASN A 16 5.01 7.06 6.52
N ALA A 17 4.50 7.63 7.61
CA ALA A 17 5.03 7.40 8.94
C ALA A 17 4.89 5.93 9.39
N ALA A 18 3.76 5.29 9.09
CA ALA A 18 3.55 3.88 9.38
C ALA A 18 4.52 2.98 8.60
N LEU A 19 4.72 3.23 7.31
CA LEU A 19 5.71 2.52 6.50
C LEU A 19 7.12 2.70 7.06
N HIS A 20 7.50 3.94 7.42
CA HIS A 20 8.79 4.23 8.02
C HIS A 20 9.02 3.40 9.30
N ASP A 21 8.08 3.39 10.21
CA ASP A 21 8.19 2.68 11.48
C ASP A 21 8.23 1.15 11.28
N GLU A 22 7.37 0.61 10.41
CA GLU A 22 7.37 -0.81 10.12
C GLU A 22 8.66 -1.25 9.43
N MET A 23 9.24 -0.44 8.56
CA MET A 23 10.53 -0.73 7.93
C MET A 23 11.71 -0.66 8.94
N ILE A 24 11.61 0.12 10.00
CA ILE A 24 12.59 0.08 11.12
C ILE A 24 12.46 -1.22 11.90
N ARG A 25 11.24 -1.63 12.20
CA ARG A 25 10.95 -2.83 13.00
C ARG A 25 11.24 -4.12 12.26
N ARG A 26 11.09 -4.11 10.94
CA ARG A 26 11.12 -5.29 10.07
C ARG A 26 12.13 -5.09 8.95
N PRO A 27 13.38 -5.56 9.13
CA PRO A 27 14.42 -5.45 8.12
C PRO A 27 14.08 -6.20 6.81
N GLU A 28 13.21 -7.20 6.89
CA GLU A 28 12.73 -7.99 5.76
C GLU A 28 11.76 -7.25 4.82
N ILE A 29 11.24 -6.09 5.22
CA ILE A 29 10.33 -5.32 4.35
C ILE A 29 11.09 -4.72 3.16
N MET A 30 10.55 -4.96 1.96
CA MET A 30 10.93 -4.31 0.71
C MET A 30 9.73 -3.53 0.16
N LEU A 31 9.96 -2.28 -0.25
CA LEU A 31 8.96 -1.42 -0.85
C LEU A 31 9.39 -1.09 -2.28
N PHE A 32 8.55 -1.38 -3.26
CA PHE A 32 8.87 -1.14 -4.65
C PHE A 32 7.62 -0.96 -5.51
N GLY A 33 7.81 -0.40 -6.68
CA GLY A 33 6.77 -0.07 -7.65
C GLY A 33 7.24 1.04 -8.57
N GLU A 34 6.32 1.67 -9.28
CA GLU A 34 6.65 2.80 -10.14
C GLU A 34 6.81 4.08 -9.32
N ASP A 35 7.88 4.81 -9.54
CA ASP A 35 8.12 6.13 -8.92
C ASP A 35 8.16 6.16 -7.38
N VAL A 36 8.20 5.02 -6.71
CA VAL A 36 8.13 4.94 -5.23
C VAL A 36 9.43 5.34 -4.54
N ALA A 37 10.54 5.28 -5.25
CA ALA A 37 11.88 5.50 -4.72
C ALA A 37 12.22 6.99 -4.55
N LYS A 38 13.04 7.54 -5.45
CA LYS A 38 13.52 8.92 -5.36
C LYS A 38 12.39 9.96 -5.44
N LYS A 39 11.41 9.72 -6.28
CA LYS A 39 10.25 10.60 -6.46
C LYS A 39 9.31 10.56 -5.23
N GLY A 40 9.24 9.41 -4.55
CA GLY A 40 8.41 9.24 -3.37
C GLY A 40 6.93 8.93 -3.66
N GLY A 41 6.65 8.36 -4.83
CA GLY A 41 5.30 8.09 -5.32
C GLY A 41 4.63 9.31 -5.95
N VAL A 42 3.57 9.08 -6.74
CA VAL A 42 2.83 10.13 -7.43
C VAL A 42 2.21 11.14 -6.45
N TYR A 43 1.80 10.65 -5.29
CA TYR A 43 1.17 11.45 -4.22
C TYR A 43 2.08 11.65 -3.00
N HIS A 44 3.39 11.39 -3.15
CA HIS A 44 4.41 11.54 -2.13
C HIS A 44 4.22 10.67 -0.87
N VAL A 45 3.44 9.60 -0.97
CA VAL A 45 3.20 8.68 0.16
C VAL A 45 4.48 7.97 0.61
N THR A 46 5.42 7.71 -0.31
CA THR A 46 6.71 7.04 -0.01
C THR A 46 7.90 8.00 0.05
N ALA A 47 7.63 9.31 0.10
CA ALA A 47 8.67 10.34 0.12
C ALA A 47 9.69 10.12 1.25
N GLY A 48 10.98 10.20 0.89
CA GLY A 48 12.09 10.07 1.85
C GLY A 48 12.46 8.65 2.27
N LEU A 49 11.63 7.64 2.00
CA LEU A 49 11.89 6.27 2.44
C LEU A 49 13.15 5.68 1.78
N GLN A 50 13.37 5.90 0.47
CA GLN A 50 14.60 5.42 -0.17
C GLN A 50 15.85 6.06 0.45
N LYS A 51 15.82 7.36 0.73
CA LYS A 51 16.94 8.05 1.38
C LYS A 51 17.25 7.44 2.75
N ARG A 52 16.22 7.00 3.47
CA ARG A 52 16.36 6.44 4.81
C ARG A 52 16.81 4.98 4.81
N PHE A 53 16.26 4.15 3.93
CA PHE A 53 16.43 2.69 3.96
C PHE A 53 17.32 2.11 2.86
N GLY A 54 17.71 2.95 1.91
CA GLY A 54 18.58 2.55 0.80
C GLY A 54 17.86 1.92 -0.39
N THR A 55 18.60 1.78 -1.48
CA THR A 55 18.07 1.29 -2.77
C THR A 55 17.78 -0.21 -2.79
N THR A 56 18.33 -0.97 -1.86
CA THR A 56 18.05 -2.41 -1.74
C THR A 56 16.70 -2.69 -1.11
N ARG A 57 16.16 -1.75 -0.36
CA ARG A 57 14.88 -1.90 0.32
C ARG A 57 13.75 -1.04 -0.26
N VAL A 58 14.09 0.08 -0.93
CA VAL A 58 13.13 0.96 -1.58
C VAL A 58 13.63 1.28 -2.96
N PHE A 59 12.97 0.79 -4.00
CA PHE A 59 13.43 0.93 -5.38
C PHE A 59 12.29 1.02 -6.38
N ASP A 60 12.57 1.66 -7.52
CA ASP A 60 11.64 1.72 -8.65
C ASP A 60 11.74 0.45 -9.48
N THR A 61 10.62 0.02 -10.05
CA THR A 61 10.51 -1.07 -11.02
C THR A 61 10.26 -0.51 -12.43
N LEU A 62 10.22 -1.41 -13.40
CA LEU A 62 9.64 -1.12 -14.70
C LEU A 62 8.13 -0.89 -14.55
N LEU A 63 7.56 -0.18 -15.50
CA LEU A 63 6.13 0.08 -15.63
C LEU A 63 5.43 -1.17 -16.17
N ASP A 64 5.26 -2.17 -15.30
CA ASP A 64 4.63 -3.45 -15.63
C ASP A 64 4.10 -4.11 -14.33
N GLU A 65 2.81 -4.00 -14.11
CA GLU A 65 2.16 -4.47 -12.89
C GLU A 65 2.25 -5.99 -12.72
N THR A 66 2.26 -6.74 -13.83
CA THR A 66 2.49 -8.19 -13.82
C THR A 66 3.86 -8.51 -13.21
N THR A 67 4.90 -7.83 -13.68
CA THR A 67 6.28 -8.00 -13.15
C THR A 67 6.39 -7.53 -11.71
N ILE A 68 5.74 -6.40 -11.34
CA ILE A 68 5.75 -5.90 -9.96
C ILE A 68 5.21 -6.97 -9.00
N LEU A 69 4.06 -7.57 -9.30
CA LEU A 69 3.47 -8.59 -8.44
C LEU A 69 4.21 -9.94 -8.54
N GLY A 70 4.75 -10.29 -9.71
CA GLY A 70 5.60 -11.48 -9.85
C GLY A 70 6.87 -11.39 -9.00
N LEU A 71 7.52 -10.22 -8.97
CA LEU A 71 8.66 -9.95 -8.09
C LEU A 71 8.25 -10.06 -6.61
N ALA A 72 7.09 -9.52 -6.26
CA ALA A 72 6.58 -9.61 -4.89
C ALA A 72 6.34 -11.06 -4.45
N GLN A 73 5.77 -11.89 -5.32
CA GLN A 73 5.58 -13.32 -5.05
C GLN A 73 6.92 -14.02 -4.78
N GLY A 74 7.89 -13.83 -5.68
CA GLY A 74 9.22 -14.42 -5.52
C GLY A 74 9.91 -13.96 -4.23
N ALA A 75 9.82 -12.67 -3.90
CA ALA A 75 10.37 -12.11 -2.67
C ALA A 75 9.69 -12.69 -1.42
N GLY A 76 8.35 -12.75 -1.40
CA GLY A 76 7.58 -13.35 -0.30
C GLY A 76 7.92 -14.81 -0.06
N MET A 77 7.99 -15.60 -1.11
CA MET A 77 8.39 -17.02 -1.04
C MET A 77 9.83 -17.20 -0.59
N SER A 78 10.68 -16.20 -0.79
CA SER A 78 12.09 -16.21 -0.38
C SER A 78 12.33 -15.71 1.06
N GLY A 79 11.26 -15.48 1.83
CA GLY A 79 11.35 -15.07 3.24
C GLY A 79 11.41 -13.55 3.46
N LEU A 80 11.19 -12.75 2.43
CA LEU A 80 11.04 -11.31 2.54
C LEU A 80 9.57 -10.93 2.75
N LEU A 81 9.33 -9.68 3.12
CA LEU A 81 7.98 -9.11 3.26
C LEU A 81 7.81 -7.96 2.26
N PRO A 82 7.42 -8.26 1.02
CA PRO A 82 7.24 -7.25 0.00
C PRO A 82 5.99 -6.39 0.24
N ILE A 83 6.16 -5.10 -0.01
CA ILE A 83 5.09 -4.10 -0.07
C ILE A 83 5.14 -3.47 -1.47
N PRO A 84 4.68 -4.19 -2.51
CA PRO A 84 4.60 -3.63 -3.85
C PRO A 84 3.53 -2.54 -3.93
N GLU A 85 3.77 -1.50 -4.74
CA GLU A 85 2.79 -0.48 -5.06
C GLU A 85 2.32 -0.62 -6.51
N ILE A 86 1.01 -0.74 -6.70
CA ILE A 86 0.35 -0.52 -7.98
C ILE A 86 -0.14 0.93 -7.99
N GLN A 87 0.35 1.71 -8.93
CA GLN A 87 0.24 3.16 -8.92
C GLN A 87 -1.21 3.66 -8.94
N TYR A 88 -2.10 2.95 -9.65
CA TYR A 88 -3.53 3.23 -9.72
C TYR A 88 -4.36 1.95 -9.75
N LEU A 89 -5.52 1.97 -9.10
CA LEU A 89 -6.46 0.84 -9.11
C LEU A 89 -6.84 0.41 -10.52
N ALA A 90 -6.95 1.36 -11.47
CA ALA A 90 -7.21 1.07 -12.87
C ALA A 90 -6.18 0.11 -13.50
N TYR A 91 -4.95 0.09 -13.01
CA TYR A 91 -3.87 -0.75 -13.54
C TYR A 91 -3.78 -2.12 -12.87
N ILE A 92 -4.53 -2.35 -11.79
CA ILE A 92 -4.55 -3.65 -11.11
C ILE A 92 -5.05 -4.77 -12.06
N HIS A 93 -5.85 -4.39 -13.06
CA HIS A 93 -6.35 -5.33 -14.06
C HIS A 93 -5.23 -6.03 -14.83
N ASN A 94 -4.09 -5.36 -15.05
CA ASN A 94 -2.91 -5.92 -15.71
C ASN A 94 -2.25 -7.04 -14.89
N ALA A 95 -2.48 -7.06 -13.57
CA ALA A 95 -1.88 -8.01 -12.64
C ALA A 95 -2.92 -8.80 -11.83
N LEU A 96 -4.18 -8.77 -12.26
CA LEU A 96 -5.26 -9.43 -11.54
C LEU A 96 -5.05 -10.94 -11.44
N ASP A 97 -4.48 -11.56 -12.48
CA ASP A 97 -4.20 -12.98 -12.49
C ASP A 97 -3.11 -13.37 -11.49
N GLN A 98 -2.08 -12.56 -11.32
CA GLN A 98 -1.05 -12.79 -10.30
C GLN A 98 -1.63 -12.75 -8.88
N ILE A 99 -2.61 -11.88 -8.63
CA ILE A 99 -3.30 -11.83 -7.33
C ILE A 99 -4.19 -13.04 -7.14
N ARG A 100 -5.06 -13.31 -8.13
CA ARG A 100 -6.09 -14.34 -8.05
C ARG A 100 -5.56 -15.73 -8.23
N GLY A 101 -4.81 -15.95 -9.32
CA GLY A 101 -4.38 -17.28 -9.74
C GLY A 101 -3.24 -17.85 -8.92
N GLU A 102 -2.40 -16.98 -8.37
CA GLU A 102 -1.17 -17.40 -7.70
C GLU A 102 -1.07 -16.87 -6.27
N ALA A 103 -0.98 -15.56 -6.07
CA ALA A 103 -0.66 -15.00 -4.77
C ALA A 103 -1.66 -15.41 -3.68
N ALA A 104 -2.95 -15.13 -3.88
CA ALA A 104 -3.99 -15.42 -2.89
C ALA A 104 -4.30 -16.93 -2.74
N SER A 105 -4.05 -17.73 -3.79
CA SER A 105 -4.40 -19.15 -3.85
C SER A 105 -3.27 -20.09 -3.44
N LEU A 106 -2.01 -19.64 -3.45
CA LEU A 106 -0.83 -20.48 -3.25
C LEU A 106 -0.90 -21.31 -1.97
N GLN A 107 -1.27 -20.68 -0.86
CA GLN A 107 -1.35 -21.33 0.45
C GLN A 107 -2.41 -22.44 0.47
N PHE A 108 -3.54 -22.23 -0.20
CA PHE A 108 -4.60 -23.23 -0.31
C PHE A 108 -4.16 -24.42 -1.17
N PHE A 109 -3.72 -24.18 -2.40
CA PHE A 109 -3.36 -25.25 -3.33
C PHE A 109 -2.11 -26.03 -2.91
N SER A 110 -1.21 -25.43 -2.17
CA SER A 110 -0.05 -26.12 -1.59
C SER A 110 -0.34 -26.82 -0.26
N SER A 111 -1.60 -26.84 0.19
CA SER A 111 -1.96 -27.36 1.52
C SER A 111 -1.12 -26.74 2.65
N GLY A 112 -0.84 -25.44 2.56
CA GLY A 112 -0.06 -24.69 3.54
C GLY A 112 1.45 -24.87 3.47
N GLN A 113 1.96 -25.64 2.49
CA GLN A 113 3.41 -25.85 2.32
C GLN A 113 4.15 -24.59 1.92
N TYR A 114 3.48 -23.71 1.14
CA TYR A 114 4.03 -22.44 0.72
C TYR A 114 3.17 -21.29 1.23
N GLN A 115 3.84 -20.23 1.61
CA GLN A 115 3.22 -18.97 2.03
C GLN A 115 3.70 -17.86 1.10
N ASN A 116 2.86 -16.85 0.92
CA ASN A 116 3.15 -15.73 0.05
C ASN A 116 2.80 -14.41 0.75
N PRO A 117 3.56 -14.05 1.81
CA PRO A 117 3.30 -12.82 2.53
C PRO A 117 3.53 -11.62 1.63
N MET A 118 2.52 -10.74 1.49
CA MET A 118 2.69 -9.43 0.85
C MET A 118 1.58 -8.47 1.24
N VAL A 119 1.87 -7.18 1.15
CA VAL A 119 0.88 -6.12 1.25
C VAL A 119 0.92 -5.29 -0.03
N VAL A 120 -0.02 -5.53 -0.92
CA VAL A 120 -0.14 -4.78 -2.19
C VAL A 120 -0.79 -3.44 -1.87
N ARG A 121 -0.04 -2.34 -1.99
CA ARG A 121 -0.58 -0.99 -1.89
C ARG A 121 -1.12 -0.55 -3.23
N VAL A 122 -2.31 0.00 -3.24
CA VAL A 122 -2.97 0.46 -4.47
C VAL A 122 -3.65 1.79 -4.20
N ALA A 123 -3.32 2.81 -4.98
CA ALA A 123 -4.01 4.09 -4.95
C ALA A 123 -5.27 4.02 -5.84
N GLY A 124 -6.42 4.37 -5.29
CA GLY A 124 -7.69 4.33 -6.01
C GLY A 124 -8.71 5.29 -5.42
N LEU A 125 -9.98 5.18 -5.82
CA LEU A 125 -11.07 5.99 -5.28
C LEU A 125 -10.78 7.51 -5.38
N ALA A 126 -10.33 7.94 -6.55
CA ALA A 126 -9.82 9.30 -6.74
C ALA A 126 -10.95 10.33 -6.91
N TYR A 127 -11.95 10.02 -7.72
CA TYR A 127 -13.03 10.95 -8.10
C TYR A 127 -12.51 12.31 -8.58
N GLN A 128 -11.32 12.34 -9.20
CA GLN A 128 -10.64 13.57 -9.59
C GLN A 128 -11.26 14.16 -10.86
N LYS A 129 -11.59 15.44 -10.81
CA LYS A 129 -12.04 16.16 -12.00
C LYS A 129 -10.87 16.37 -12.98
N GLY A 130 -11.08 16.00 -14.25
CA GLY A 130 -10.21 16.37 -15.35
C GLY A 130 -8.87 15.66 -15.40
N PHE A 131 -8.62 14.64 -14.58
CA PHE A 131 -7.38 13.89 -14.60
C PHE A 131 -7.58 12.45 -15.08
N GLY A 132 -6.96 12.10 -16.21
CA GLY A 132 -6.78 10.73 -16.69
C GLY A 132 -8.05 9.92 -17.02
N GLY A 133 -9.24 10.48 -16.85
CA GLY A 133 -10.49 9.78 -17.10
C GLY A 133 -10.56 8.45 -16.35
N HIS A 134 -11.15 7.43 -16.97
CA HIS A 134 -11.27 6.09 -16.37
C HIS A 134 -9.94 5.37 -16.17
N PHE A 135 -8.87 5.76 -16.84
CA PHE A 135 -7.54 5.16 -16.66
C PHE A 135 -6.91 5.49 -15.30
N HIS A 136 -7.40 6.52 -14.59
CA HIS A 136 -6.89 6.92 -13.29
C HIS A 136 -7.97 7.01 -12.21
N ASN A 137 -9.24 6.85 -12.59
CA ASN A 137 -10.39 7.00 -11.70
C ASN A 137 -11.26 5.73 -11.64
N ASP A 138 -10.64 4.58 -11.65
CA ASP A 138 -11.31 3.29 -11.52
C ASP A 138 -11.66 3.02 -10.05
N ASN A 139 -12.86 2.51 -9.82
CA ASN A 139 -13.35 2.07 -8.51
C ASN A 139 -13.79 0.59 -8.55
N SER A 140 -13.27 -0.17 -9.50
CA SER A 140 -13.65 -1.56 -9.77
C SER A 140 -13.06 -2.53 -8.74
N ILE A 141 -13.56 -2.51 -7.52
CA ILE A 141 -13.14 -3.44 -6.45
C ILE A 141 -13.88 -4.78 -6.49
N GLY A 142 -14.93 -4.90 -7.30
CA GLY A 142 -15.76 -6.12 -7.37
C GLY A 142 -14.97 -7.37 -7.71
N GLY A 143 -14.07 -7.30 -8.70
CA GLY A 143 -13.22 -8.41 -9.08
C GLY A 143 -12.23 -8.84 -7.99
N LEU A 144 -11.75 -7.88 -7.20
CA LEU A 144 -10.85 -8.16 -6.06
C LEU A 144 -11.61 -8.78 -4.88
N ARG A 145 -12.81 -8.29 -4.59
CA ARG A 145 -13.66 -8.80 -3.51
C ARG A 145 -13.95 -10.30 -3.65
N ASP A 146 -14.09 -10.76 -4.87
CA ASP A 146 -14.47 -12.14 -5.18
C ASP A 146 -13.26 -13.10 -5.24
N ILE A 147 -12.04 -12.63 -4.93
CA ILE A 147 -10.84 -13.47 -4.86
C ILE A 147 -10.75 -14.15 -3.49
N PRO A 148 -10.84 -15.49 -3.41
CA PRO A 148 -10.69 -16.21 -2.15
C PRO A 148 -9.30 -16.01 -1.56
N GLY A 149 -9.23 -15.77 -0.26
CA GLY A 149 -7.95 -15.65 0.44
C GLY A 149 -7.34 -14.25 0.45
N LEU A 150 -7.81 -13.35 -0.39
CA LEU A 150 -7.36 -11.94 -0.40
C LEU A 150 -8.00 -11.17 0.76
N LEU A 151 -7.18 -10.44 1.51
CA LEU A 151 -7.63 -9.47 2.50
C LEU A 151 -7.66 -8.08 1.85
N ILE A 152 -8.74 -7.34 2.01
CA ILE A 152 -8.86 -5.97 1.49
C ILE A 152 -9.09 -5.03 2.65
N ALA A 153 -8.23 -4.01 2.76
CA ALA A 153 -8.34 -2.95 3.76
C ALA A 153 -8.35 -1.59 3.07
N THR A 154 -9.33 -0.76 3.42
CA THR A 154 -9.49 0.58 2.86
C THR A 154 -9.71 1.58 4.00
N PRO A 155 -8.71 2.41 4.33
CA PRO A 155 -8.86 3.41 5.38
C PRO A 155 -9.65 4.62 4.89
N SER A 156 -10.31 5.31 5.82
CA SER A 156 -10.94 6.60 5.56
C SER A 156 -10.19 7.76 6.20
N ARG A 157 -9.48 7.53 7.32
CA ARG A 157 -8.78 8.55 8.10
C ARG A 157 -7.33 8.13 8.37
N GLY A 158 -6.49 9.11 8.74
CA GLY A 158 -5.07 8.87 8.99
C GLY A 158 -4.78 7.88 10.12
N ASP A 159 -5.47 7.99 11.27
CA ASP A 159 -5.29 7.10 12.41
C ASP A 159 -5.78 5.66 12.11
N GLU A 160 -6.85 5.53 11.34
CA GLU A 160 -7.33 4.25 10.84
C GLU A 160 -6.34 3.62 9.86
N ALA A 161 -5.78 4.43 8.96
CA ALA A 161 -4.78 3.97 7.99
C ALA A 161 -3.57 3.33 8.66
N VAL A 162 -3.05 3.96 9.73
CA VAL A 162 -1.93 3.40 10.50
C VAL A 162 -2.28 2.04 11.08
N LYS A 163 -3.46 1.91 11.69
CA LYS A 163 -3.91 0.65 12.32
C LYS A 163 -4.12 -0.45 11.28
N LEU A 164 -4.82 -0.13 10.18
CA LEU A 164 -5.10 -1.09 9.12
C LEU A 164 -3.83 -1.52 8.39
N LEU A 165 -2.92 -0.59 8.04
CA LEU A 165 -1.67 -0.93 7.37
C LEU A 165 -0.79 -1.83 8.26
N ARG A 166 -0.63 -1.48 9.53
CA ARG A 166 0.10 -2.32 10.50
C ARG A 166 -0.57 -3.69 10.68
N GLY A 167 -1.90 -3.74 10.68
CA GLY A 167 -2.67 -4.98 10.71
C GLY A 167 -2.42 -5.85 9.48
N CYS A 168 -2.43 -5.28 8.28
CA CYS A 168 -2.09 -5.97 7.03
C CYS A 168 -0.66 -6.53 7.07
N ILE A 169 0.31 -5.71 7.45
CA ILE A 169 1.72 -6.11 7.57
C ILE A 169 1.88 -7.24 8.60
N ALA A 170 1.28 -7.10 9.77
CA ALA A 170 1.34 -8.12 10.81
C ALA A 170 0.69 -9.45 10.37
N THR A 171 -0.46 -9.39 9.71
CA THR A 171 -1.16 -10.58 9.20
C THR A 171 -0.37 -11.25 8.07
N ALA A 172 0.19 -10.47 7.14
CA ALA A 172 1.06 -11.01 6.11
C ALA A 172 2.27 -11.71 6.72
N ALA A 173 2.96 -11.07 7.66
CA ALA A 173 4.14 -11.63 8.30
C ALA A 173 3.85 -12.88 9.16
N ALA A 174 2.75 -12.88 9.90
CA ALA A 174 2.44 -13.97 10.84
C ALA A 174 1.76 -15.17 10.18
N CYS A 175 0.93 -14.93 9.15
CA CYS A 175 0.07 -15.94 8.55
C CYS A 175 0.38 -16.23 7.07
N GLY A 176 1.38 -15.55 6.50
CA GLY A 176 1.73 -15.69 5.09
C GLY A 176 0.62 -15.25 4.12
N ARG A 177 -0.24 -14.32 4.55
CA ARG A 177 -1.42 -13.89 3.78
C ARG A 177 -1.09 -12.73 2.85
N VAL A 178 -1.88 -12.65 1.78
CA VAL A 178 -1.87 -11.53 0.86
C VAL A 178 -2.92 -10.51 1.30
N ALA A 179 -2.50 -9.28 1.52
CA ALA A 179 -3.38 -8.16 1.79
C ALA A 179 -3.28 -7.11 0.67
N LEU A 180 -4.40 -6.54 0.30
CA LEU A 180 -4.50 -5.38 -0.56
C LEU A 180 -4.90 -4.19 0.31
N PHE A 181 -4.04 -3.19 0.36
CA PHE A 181 -4.28 -1.94 1.06
C PHE A 181 -4.66 -0.87 0.05
N LEU A 182 -5.97 -0.63 -0.09
CA LEU A 182 -6.54 0.33 -1.04
C LEU A 182 -6.55 1.72 -0.42
N GLU A 183 -5.76 2.61 -1.00
CA GLU A 183 -5.56 3.97 -0.52
C GLU A 183 -6.46 4.95 -1.28
N PRO A 184 -7.42 5.63 -0.60
CA PRO A 184 -8.31 6.56 -1.26
C PRO A 184 -7.58 7.86 -1.63
N ILE A 185 -7.29 8.04 -2.92
CA ILE A 185 -6.58 9.20 -3.46
C ILE A 185 -7.29 10.50 -3.08
N ALA A 186 -8.63 10.51 -3.15
CA ALA A 186 -9.43 11.69 -2.82
C ALA A 186 -9.19 12.19 -1.39
N LEU A 187 -8.72 11.33 -0.49
CA LEU A 187 -8.52 11.65 0.93
C LEU A 187 -7.05 11.89 1.30
N TYR A 188 -6.10 11.63 0.41
CA TYR A 188 -4.67 11.69 0.74
C TYR A 188 -4.23 12.99 1.40
N HIS A 189 -4.74 14.11 0.90
CA HIS A 189 -4.32 15.45 1.32
C HIS A 189 -5.44 16.27 1.95
N GLU A 190 -6.61 15.65 2.16
CA GLU A 190 -7.70 16.31 2.86
C GLU A 190 -7.28 16.70 4.28
N ARG A 191 -7.69 17.90 4.67
CA ARG A 191 -7.35 18.49 5.98
C ARG A 191 -8.61 18.80 6.79
N ASP A 192 -9.63 19.26 6.11
CA ASP A 192 -10.83 19.81 6.71
C ASP A 192 -12.04 18.89 6.48
N LEU A 193 -12.91 18.77 7.47
CA LEU A 193 -14.05 17.87 7.44
C LEU A 193 -15.36 18.60 7.12
N HIS A 194 -15.60 19.76 7.72
CA HIS A 194 -16.84 20.50 7.60
C HIS A 194 -16.65 21.90 7.04
N GLU A 195 -15.62 22.62 7.54
CA GLU A 195 -15.36 24.03 7.20
C GLU A 195 -13.89 24.23 6.91
N GLU A 196 -13.56 25.18 6.03
CA GLU A 196 -12.18 25.52 5.70
C GLU A 196 -11.38 25.91 6.97
N GLY A 197 -10.27 25.21 7.19
CA GLY A 197 -9.37 25.43 8.31
C GLY A 197 -9.74 24.69 9.61
N ASP A 198 -10.78 23.84 9.62
CA ASP A 198 -11.19 23.10 10.83
C ASP A 198 -10.21 21.97 11.21
N GLY A 199 -9.39 21.52 10.26
CA GLY A 199 -8.42 20.43 10.46
C GLY A 199 -9.04 19.11 10.91
N GLY A 200 -10.33 18.94 10.73
CA GLY A 200 -11.11 17.78 11.21
C GLY A 200 -10.73 16.45 10.56
N TRP A 201 -10.06 16.48 9.40
CA TRP A 201 -9.56 15.29 8.70
C TRP A 201 -8.14 14.90 9.11
N LEU A 202 -7.42 15.78 9.79
CA LEU A 202 -6.07 15.50 10.26
C LEU A 202 -6.09 14.59 11.49
N SER A 203 -5.09 13.72 11.60
CA SER A 203 -4.95 12.77 12.70
C SER A 203 -3.60 12.90 13.41
N ASP A 204 -3.58 12.59 14.70
CA ASP A 204 -2.35 12.43 15.48
C ASP A 204 -1.75 11.05 15.19
N TYR A 205 -0.40 11.00 15.13
CA TYR A 205 0.34 9.76 14.88
C TYR A 205 0.77 9.08 16.16
#